data_610f8cf5fe5978a85818a8c82f87ce11
#
_entry.id   610f8cf5fe5978a85818a8c82f87ce11
#
_cell.length_a   1.000
_cell.length_b   1.000
_cell.length_c   1.000
_cell.angle_alpha   90.00
_cell.angle_beta   90.00
_cell.angle_gamma   90.00
#
_symmetry.space_group_name_H-M   'P 1'
#
loop_
_entity.id
_entity.type
_entity.pdbx_description
1 polymer ?
#
loop_
_entity_poly.entity_id
_entity_poly.type
_entity_poly.pdbx_seq_one_letter_code
_entity_poly.pdbx_strand_id
1 'polypeptide(L)' 'MVIKAMALVCTVFAGGESKCVTDFYPETFSNLQSCQQQLISWRLYELPRNKKIVLDDCIITNDQKEIIK' A
#
# COMPACT_ATOMS: atom_id res chain seq x y z
N MET A 1 -12.70 8.43 -11.05
CA MET A 1 -12.48 7.31 -10.14
C MET A 1 -11.01 6.95 -10.11
N VAL A 2 -10.47 6.80 -8.94
CA VAL A 2 -9.05 6.52 -8.77
C VAL A 2 -8.91 5.35 -7.82
N ILE A 3 -7.96 4.47 -8.10
CA ILE A 3 -7.70 3.30 -7.27
C ILE A 3 -6.35 3.48 -6.61
N LYS A 4 -6.31 3.32 -5.30
CA LYS A 4 -5.09 3.45 -4.52
C LYS A 4 -4.71 2.10 -3.92
N ALA A 5 -3.41 1.82 -3.91
CA ALA A 5 -2.90 0.62 -3.28
C ALA A 5 -2.56 0.94 -1.83
N MET A 6 -3.09 0.14 -0.92
CA MET A 6 -2.89 0.31 0.51
C MET A 6 -2.32 -0.96 1.09
N ALA A 7 -1.47 -0.83 2.09
CA ALA A 7 -0.92 -2.01 2.75
C ALA A 7 -0.67 -1.71 4.22
N LEU A 8 -0.87 -2.72 5.04
CA LEU A 8 -0.47 -2.67 6.43
C LEU A 8 0.95 -3.23 6.49
N VAL A 9 1.91 -2.35 6.71
CA VAL A 9 3.32 -2.68 6.67
C VAL A 9 3.84 -2.77 8.09
N CYS A 10 4.45 -3.89 8.41
CA CYS A 10 5.01 -4.12 9.74
C CYS A 10 6.53 -4.10 9.63
N THR A 11 7.15 -3.33 10.52
CA THR A 11 8.60 -3.23 10.61
C THR A 11 9.08 -3.97 11.85
N VAL A 12 10.11 -4.80 11.68
CA VAL A 12 10.71 -5.52 12.79
C VAL A 12 11.99 -4.81 13.18
N PHE A 13 12.10 -4.47 14.45
CA PHE A 13 13.26 -3.76 14.98
C PHE A 13 14.23 -4.72 15.63
N ALA A 14 15.45 -4.25 15.85
CA ALA A 14 16.54 -5.08 16.35
C ALA A 14 16.24 -5.72 17.69
N GLY A 15 15.41 -5.10 18.50
CA GLY A 15 15.06 -5.65 19.79
C GLY A 15 13.96 -6.69 19.78
N GLY A 16 13.51 -7.09 18.61
CA GLY A 16 12.42 -8.05 18.48
C GLY A 16 11.04 -7.43 18.47
N GLU A 17 10.97 -6.12 18.64
CA GLU A 17 9.70 -5.41 18.57
C GLU A 17 9.26 -5.24 17.13
N SER A 18 7.96 -5.14 16.94
CA SER A 18 7.45 -4.83 15.61
C SER A 18 6.41 -3.74 15.71
N LYS A 19 6.30 -2.96 14.66
CA LYS A 19 5.35 -1.88 14.58
C LYS A 19 4.72 -1.88 13.21
N CYS A 20 3.41 -1.78 13.15
CA CYS A 20 2.68 -1.83 11.90
C CYS A 20 1.99 -0.51 11.65
N VAL A 21 2.08 -0.03 10.42
CA VAL A 21 1.42 1.20 10.01
C VAL A 21 0.75 0.96 8.68
N THR A 22 -0.30 1.71 8.42
CA THR A 22 -0.96 1.70 7.12
C THR A 22 -0.19 2.62 6.20
N ASP A 23 0.16 2.10 5.03
CA ASP A 23 0.93 2.85 4.06
C ASP A 23 0.22 2.80 2.72
N PHE A 24 0.38 3.86 1.93
CA PHE A 24 -0.21 3.93 0.61
C PHE A 24 0.89 4.01 -0.42
N TYR A 25 0.70 3.28 -1.52
CA TYR A 25 1.63 3.39 -2.63
C TYR A 25 1.53 4.79 -3.22
N PRO A 26 2.66 5.39 -3.60
CA PRO A 26 2.64 6.79 -4.05
C PRO A 26 1.92 7.02 -5.37
N GLU A 27 1.66 5.96 -6.13
CA GLU A 27 0.98 6.11 -7.42
C GLU A 27 -0.45 5.63 -7.31
N THR A 28 -1.29 6.15 -8.21
CA THR A 28 -2.67 5.70 -8.32
C THR A 28 -2.84 4.90 -9.60
N PHE A 29 -3.94 4.19 -9.70
CA PHE A 29 -4.17 3.28 -10.80
C PHE A 29 -5.55 3.51 -11.39
N SER A 30 -5.68 3.22 -12.68
CA SER A 30 -6.95 3.41 -13.37
C SER A 30 -7.78 2.14 -13.42
N ASN A 31 -7.19 0.99 -13.11
CA ASN A 31 -7.96 -0.24 -13.05
C ASN A 31 -7.44 -1.12 -11.92
N LEU A 32 -8.31 -2.05 -11.52
CA LEU A 32 -8.03 -2.87 -10.36
C LEU A 32 -6.86 -3.83 -10.60
N GLN A 33 -6.76 -4.33 -11.82
CA GLN A 33 -5.71 -5.29 -12.13
C GLN A 33 -4.32 -4.68 -11.97
N SER A 34 -4.15 -3.44 -12.45
CA SER A 34 -2.86 -2.77 -12.29
C SER A 34 -2.51 -2.57 -10.82
N CYS A 35 -3.51 -2.20 -10.01
CA CYS A 35 -3.29 -2.03 -8.59
C CYS A 35 -2.86 -3.35 -7.94
N GLN A 36 -3.52 -4.43 -8.27
CA GLN A 36 -3.20 -5.74 -7.69
C GLN A 36 -1.81 -6.20 -8.09
N GLN A 37 -1.43 -5.98 -9.34
CA GLN A 37 -0.10 -6.34 -9.79
C GLN A 37 0.96 -5.53 -9.08
N GLN A 38 0.69 -4.25 -8.85
CA GLN A 38 1.64 -3.41 -8.13
C GLN A 38 1.78 -3.85 -6.68
N LEU A 39 0.71 -4.30 -6.05
CA LEU A 39 0.80 -4.80 -4.68
C LEU A 39 1.71 -6.01 -4.60
N ILE A 40 1.63 -6.91 -5.57
CA ILE A 40 2.49 -8.08 -5.59
C ILE A 40 3.94 -7.65 -5.77
N SER A 41 4.20 -6.73 -6.67
CA SER A 41 5.55 -6.24 -6.91
C SER A 41 6.11 -5.54 -5.68
N TRP A 42 5.29 -4.73 -5.02
CA TRP A 42 5.69 -4.03 -3.82
C TRP A 42 6.12 -5.02 -2.73
N ARG A 43 5.32 -6.04 -2.53
CA ARG A 43 5.61 -7.05 -1.51
C ARG A 43 6.89 -7.80 -1.80
N LEU A 44 7.12 -8.15 -3.06
CA LEU A 44 8.22 -9.03 -3.43
C LEU A 44 9.53 -8.29 -3.66
N TYR A 45 9.47 -7.08 -4.18
CA TYR A 45 10.68 -6.43 -4.68
C TYR A 45 11.01 -5.09 -4.05
N GLU A 46 10.02 -4.41 -3.48
CA GLU A 46 10.24 -3.02 -3.06
C GLU A 46 10.35 -2.84 -1.56
N LEU A 47 10.05 -3.86 -0.78
CA LEU A 47 10.14 -3.74 0.67
C LEU A 47 11.53 -4.10 1.17
N PRO A 48 12.05 -3.35 2.16
CA PRO A 48 13.27 -3.76 2.84
C PRO A 48 13.06 -5.08 3.59
N ARG A 49 14.17 -5.71 3.97
CA ARG A 49 14.11 -6.99 4.64
C ARG A 49 13.41 -6.95 5.99
N ASN A 50 13.50 -5.82 6.67
CA ASN A 50 12.91 -5.68 7.99
C ASN A 50 11.44 -5.28 7.95
N LYS A 51 10.87 -5.21 6.76
CA LYS A 51 9.47 -4.84 6.60
C LYS A 51 8.70 -5.94 5.91
N LYS A 52 7.40 -6.00 6.22
CA LYS A 52 6.57 -7.06 5.73
C LYS A 52 5.14 -6.54 5.58
N ILE A 53 4.49 -6.90 4.51
CA ILE A 53 3.09 -6.55 4.33
C ILE A 53 2.24 -7.69 4.87
N VAL A 54 1.37 -7.40 5.83
CA VAL A 54 0.47 -8.40 6.38
C VAL A 54 -0.92 -8.33 5.78
N LEU A 55 -1.32 -7.15 5.35
CA LEU A 55 -2.60 -6.96 4.65
C LEU A 55 -2.38 -5.97 3.54
N ASP A 56 -3.07 -6.16 2.42
CA ASP A 56 -3.04 -5.19 1.35
C ASP A 56 -4.39 -5.19 0.66
N ASP A 57 -4.68 -4.07 0.02
CA ASP A 57 -5.95 -3.93 -0.67
C ASP A 57 -5.86 -2.80 -1.67
N CYS A 58 -6.78 -2.81 -2.61
CA CYS A 58 -6.93 -1.73 -3.57
C CYS A 58 -8.21 -0.99 -3.22
N ILE A 59 -8.07 0.30 -2.94
CA ILE A 59 -9.17 1.13 -2.51
C ILE A 59 -9.61 2.03 -3.64
N ILE A 60 -10.90 2.02 -3.92
CA ILE A 60 -11.47 2.88 -4.94
C ILE A 60 -11.91 4.17 -4.28
N THR A 61 -11.37 5.29 -4.75
CA THR A 61 -11.71 6.59 -4.19
C THR A 61 -12.26 7.49 -5.28
N ASN A 62 -12.92 8.54 -4.83
CA ASN A 62 -13.41 9.56 -5.73
C ASN A 62 -12.68 10.85 -5.42
N ASP A 63 -11.55 11.04 -6.09
CA ASP A 63 -10.67 12.16 -5.80
C ASP A 63 -11.32 13.50 -6.04
N GLN A 64 -12.29 13.56 -6.91
CA GLN A 64 -12.91 14.84 -7.22
C GLN A 64 -13.54 15.49 -6.03
N LYS A 65 -14.06 14.69 -5.12
CA LYS A 65 -14.67 15.24 -3.93
C LYS A 65 -13.67 15.91 -3.02
N GLU A 66 -12.48 15.41 -3.01
CA GLU A 66 -11.46 15.99 -2.16
C GLU A 66 -10.97 17.31 -2.69
N ILE A 67 -10.92 17.43 -3.98
CA ILE A 67 -10.41 18.64 -4.59
C ILE A 67 -11.36 19.80 -4.44
N ILE A 68 -12.61 19.53 -4.43
CA ILE A 68 -13.64 20.58 -4.38
C ILE A 68 -13.60 21.35 -3.08
N LYS A 69 -13.13 20.73 -2.05
CA LYS A 69 -13.03 21.43 -0.79
C LYS A 69 -11.90 22.42 -0.77
#